data_bc64485d1bb22136463486d3bff41518
#
_entry.id   bc64485d1bb22136463486d3bff41518
#
_cell.length_a   1.000
_cell.length_b   1.000
_cell.length_c   1.000
_cell.angle_alpha   90.00
_cell.angle_beta   90.00
_cell.angle_gamma   90.00
#
_symmetry.space_group_name_H-M   'P 1'
#
loop_
_entity.id
_entity.type
_entity.pdbx_description
1 polymer ?
#
loop_
_entity_poly.entity_id
_entity_poly.type
_entity_poly.pdbx_seq_one_letter_code
_entity_poly.pdbx_strand_id
1 'polypeptide(L)'
;MVSKFISPLMGQTRPLPFFLIGAASALLVLQLPRGYCQNAPEPAAPATSGQTVADVKTYGAVGDGRTNDTDAFKAALKSVAEAGGGTCVVPKGTYIISASGITAPHEPAVSSDVHLVGEGRSVSVLKVDGMPRNHLLQCDGDNWTVENLTFNMGDYTPSVGLSAITCKGNNWRVGNCAIVKSGRWGIAAFGGNNWSIEGNYISRTVPGARPATGAILVSARAGVWSSHGRVIGNDCDGAGITFSGDNGIIARNEVSRSGFGSGIFVQGLPSTHAPTISGNICSDGSSGYDAAQGGGWWSVNGFETWAPNSVIYNNIAHDNDGGGFAIGGRNSIVVGNKSYNNGRERTGHAGFVARVNPGKGASASHSIFIGNIAYDTRYPSHNATQDYGYVEQADGVTDVRHFGNDYNRNRVGAIKSQTQGGSELRMQISPEMKNRLKALAEMADLPDNLRRVVRECLTR
;
A
#
# COMPACT_ATOMS: atom_id res chain seq x y z
N MET A 1 6.18 67.14 -1.90
CA MET A 1 7.38 68.00 -2.05
C MET A 1 8.59 67.12 -2.13
N VAL A 2 9.16 67.07 -3.30
CA VAL A 2 10.59 67.23 -3.63
C VAL A 2 11.46 66.09 -3.12
N SER A 3 11.93 65.21 -3.94
CA SER A 3 12.81 65.23 -5.11
C SER A 3 14.26 64.87 -4.77
N LYS A 4 14.75 63.80 -5.45
CA LYS A 4 16.07 63.69 -6.13
C LYS A 4 17.34 63.59 -5.24
N PHE A 5 18.26 62.65 -5.50
CA PHE A 5 19.25 62.57 -6.61
C PHE A 5 20.16 61.34 -6.44
N ILE A 6 20.27 60.54 -7.46
CA ILE A 6 21.41 60.24 -8.37
C ILE A 6 22.47 59.23 -7.90
N SER A 7 22.57 58.19 -8.74
CA SER A 7 23.69 57.26 -8.96
C SER A 7 24.95 57.94 -9.51
N PRO A 8 26.00 57.25 -9.98
CA PRO A 8 26.52 55.88 -9.83
C PRO A 8 28.04 55.84 -9.58
N LEU A 9 28.62 54.68 -9.28
CA LEU A 9 30.03 54.41 -9.59
C LEU A 9 30.22 52.94 -9.98
N MET A 10 30.62 52.78 -11.23
CA MET A 10 31.13 51.54 -11.80
C MET A 10 32.47 51.16 -11.19
N GLY A 11 32.70 49.90 -10.92
CA GLY A 11 33.98 49.32 -10.51
C GLY A 11 34.06 47.87 -10.88
N GLN A 12 34.54 47.64 -12.08
CA GLN A 12 35.27 46.48 -12.65
C GLN A 12 35.19 45.10 -11.93
N THR A 13 34.59 44.20 -12.64
CA THR A 13 34.57 42.75 -12.50
C THR A 13 35.92 42.12 -12.80
N ARG A 14 36.42 41.26 -11.91
CA ARG A 14 37.34 40.19 -12.26
C ARG A 14 36.65 38.86 -12.00
N PRO A 15 36.69 37.90 -12.92
CA PRO A 15 36.10 36.59 -12.71
C PRO A 15 37.04 35.70 -11.86
N LEU A 16 36.51 35.14 -10.77
CA LEU A 16 37.14 34.03 -10.05
C LEU A 16 36.69 32.70 -10.69
N PRO A 17 37.56 31.71 -10.71
CA PRO A 17 37.29 30.45 -11.40
C PRO A 17 36.25 29.63 -10.69
N PHE A 18 35.29 29.12 -11.45
CA PHE A 18 34.37 28.08 -11.07
C PHE A 18 35.17 26.79 -10.78
N PHE A 19 35.28 26.41 -9.50
CA PHE A 19 35.57 25.04 -9.14
C PHE A 19 34.26 24.24 -9.18
N LEU A 20 34.10 23.44 -10.21
CA LEU A 20 33.13 22.35 -10.28
C LEU A 20 33.56 21.29 -9.26
N ILE A 21 32.99 21.32 -8.07
CA ILE A 21 32.99 20.16 -7.19
C ILE A 21 31.79 19.31 -7.61
N GLY A 22 32.04 18.35 -8.48
CA GLY A 22 31.10 17.29 -8.78
C GLY A 22 30.86 16.46 -7.52
N ALA A 23 29.75 16.72 -6.84
CA ALA A 23 29.20 15.79 -5.87
C ALA A 23 28.63 14.61 -6.64
N ALA A 24 29.46 13.60 -6.88
CA ALA A 24 29.02 12.27 -7.25
C ALA A 24 28.25 11.71 -6.04
N SER A 25 26.95 11.92 -5.99
CA SER A 25 26.05 11.12 -5.17
C SER A 25 26.11 9.71 -5.73
N ALA A 26 26.98 8.88 -5.18
CA ALA A 26 26.98 7.45 -5.43
C ALA A 26 25.64 6.90 -4.90
N LEU A 27 24.67 6.79 -5.80
CA LEU A 27 23.48 5.99 -5.63
C LEU A 27 23.93 4.54 -5.52
N LEU A 28 24.21 4.08 -4.30
CA LEU A 28 24.45 2.67 -4.03
C LEU A 28 23.09 1.97 -4.16
N VAL A 29 22.68 1.71 -5.38
CA VAL A 29 21.64 0.75 -5.68
C VAL A 29 22.21 -0.60 -5.27
N LEU A 30 21.89 -1.03 -4.06
CA LEU A 30 22.06 -2.42 -3.68
C LEU A 30 21.20 -3.24 -4.64
N GLN A 31 21.84 -3.76 -5.67
CA GLN A 31 21.28 -4.81 -6.51
C GLN A 31 21.06 -6.02 -5.59
N LEU A 32 19.84 -6.16 -5.08
CA LEU A 32 19.39 -7.41 -4.50
C LEU A 32 19.47 -8.48 -5.59
N PRO A 33 20.01 -9.66 -5.29
CA PRO A 33 20.16 -10.71 -6.30
C PRO A 33 18.80 -11.05 -6.90
N ARG A 34 18.71 -11.02 -8.23
CA ARG A 34 17.60 -11.54 -9.02
C ARG A 34 17.56 -13.06 -8.88
N GLY A 35 16.92 -13.55 -7.85
CA GLY A 35 16.85 -14.98 -7.65
C GLY A 35 16.04 -15.37 -6.44
N TYR A 36 14.74 -15.08 -6.43
CA TYR A 36 13.77 -15.73 -5.54
C TYR A 36 12.35 -15.49 -6.04
N CYS A 37 12.05 -16.02 -7.22
CA CYS A 37 10.69 -16.28 -7.69
C CYS A 37 10.55 -17.77 -7.99
N GLN A 38 10.83 -18.63 -7.01
CA GLN A 38 10.51 -20.06 -7.13
C GLN A 38 9.77 -20.43 -5.85
N ASN A 39 8.47 -20.33 -5.93
CA ASN A 39 7.36 -20.94 -5.20
C ASN A 39 6.16 -19.98 -5.07
N ALA A 40 5.96 -19.11 -6.08
CA ALA A 40 4.62 -18.65 -6.36
C ALA A 40 3.87 -19.83 -7.01
N PRO A 41 2.61 -20.10 -6.70
CA PRO A 41 1.83 -20.97 -7.57
C PRO A 41 1.98 -20.43 -8.98
N GLU A 42 2.32 -21.32 -9.90
CA GLU A 42 2.51 -21.02 -11.31
C GLU A 42 1.33 -20.18 -11.80
N PRO A 43 1.53 -19.07 -12.52
CA PRO A 43 0.40 -18.34 -13.10
C PRO A 43 -0.44 -19.36 -13.88
N ALA A 44 -1.74 -19.30 -13.69
CA ALA A 44 -2.66 -20.22 -14.36
C ALA A 44 -2.22 -20.38 -15.80
N ALA A 45 -2.06 -21.62 -16.23
CA ALA A 45 -1.55 -21.96 -17.55
C ALA A 45 -2.27 -21.15 -18.64
N PRO A 46 -1.57 -20.71 -19.69
CA PRO A 46 -2.25 -20.02 -20.79
C PRO A 46 -3.36 -20.92 -21.30
N ALA A 47 -4.50 -20.29 -21.61
CA ALA A 47 -5.74 -20.90 -22.03
C ALA A 47 -5.50 -22.12 -22.93
N THR A 48 -6.07 -23.25 -22.52
CA THR A 48 -6.11 -24.46 -23.34
C THR A 48 -6.73 -24.16 -24.71
N SER A 49 -6.15 -24.71 -25.78
CA SER A 49 -6.61 -24.58 -27.17
C SER A 49 -8.12 -24.82 -27.26
N GLY A 50 -8.90 -23.78 -27.53
CA GLY A 50 -10.36 -23.83 -27.64
C GLY A 50 -11.09 -22.67 -26.96
N GLN A 51 -10.41 -21.82 -26.18
CA GLN A 51 -11.08 -20.68 -25.55
C GLN A 51 -11.36 -19.54 -26.55
N THR A 52 -12.51 -18.92 -26.38
CA THR A 52 -12.91 -17.74 -27.17
C THR A 52 -11.93 -16.60 -27.01
N VAL A 53 -11.50 -16.03 -28.13
CA VAL A 53 -10.68 -14.81 -28.16
C VAL A 53 -11.47 -13.71 -28.87
N ALA A 54 -11.73 -12.62 -28.17
CA ALA A 54 -12.39 -11.44 -28.66
C ALA A 54 -11.44 -10.25 -28.66
N ASP A 55 -11.06 -9.75 -29.84
CA ASP A 55 -10.32 -8.50 -29.99
C ASP A 55 -11.33 -7.34 -30.00
N VAL A 56 -11.22 -6.35 -29.12
CA VAL A 56 -12.15 -5.23 -29.04
C VAL A 56 -12.31 -4.48 -30.37
N LYS A 57 -11.29 -4.47 -31.22
CA LYS A 57 -11.34 -3.85 -32.54
C LYS A 57 -12.26 -4.59 -33.50
N THR A 58 -12.37 -5.90 -33.38
CA THR A 58 -13.32 -6.68 -34.21
C THR A 58 -14.76 -6.42 -33.82
N TYR A 59 -14.99 -5.83 -32.64
CA TYR A 59 -16.29 -5.37 -32.16
C TYR A 59 -16.53 -3.87 -32.39
N GLY A 60 -15.64 -3.21 -33.16
CA GLY A 60 -15.80 -1.82 -33.55
C GLY A 60 -15.03 -0.80 -32.74
N ALA A 61 -14.17 -1.22 -31.78
CA ALA A 61 -13.30 -0.27 -31.06
C ALA A 61 -12.26 0.32 -32.01
N VAL A 62 -12.09 1.63 -31.97
CA VAL A 62 -11.14 2.38 -32.81
C VAL A 62 -9.82 2.59 -32.09
N GLY A 63 -9.87 3.03 -30.84
CA GLY A 63 -8.67 3.27 -30.01
C GLY A 63 -7.86 4.48 -30.46
N ASP A 64 -8.49 5.50 -31.06
CA ASP A 64 -7.86 6.71 -31.60
C ASP A 64 -7.79 7.87 -30.58
N GLY A 65 -8.28 7.65 -29.35
CA GLY A 65 -8.34 8.64 -28.28
C GLY A 65 -9.45 9.68 -28.43
N ARG A 66 -10.41 9.47 -29.34
CA ARG A 66 -11.51 10.39 -29.64
C ARG A 66 -12.85 9.69 -29.74
N THR A 67 -12.89 8.56 -30.43
CA THR A 67 -14.10 7.75 -30.61
C THR A 67 -14.49 7.08 -29.30
N ASN A 68 -15.78 7.10 -28.99
CA ASN A 68 -16.30 6.36 -27.81
C ASN A 68 -16.35 4.88 -28.12
N ASP A 69 -15.51 4.11 -27.48
CA ASP A 69 -15.33 2.67 -27.68
C ASP A 69 -16.12 1.81 -26.68
N THR A 70 -16.94 2.41 -25.82
CA THR A 70 -17.63 1.73 -24.70
C THR A 70 -18.42 0.54 -25.14
N ASP A 71 -19.24 0.67 -26.20
CA ASP A 71 -20.14 -0.40 -26.65
C ASP A 71 -19.35 -1.53 -27.29
N ALA A 72 -18.25 -1.24 -27.97
CA ALA A 72 -17.35 -2.26 -28.50
C ALA A 72 -16.72 -3.11 -27.39
N PHE A 73 -16.27 -2.50 -26.30
CA PHE A 73 -15.77 -3.23 -25.13
C PHE A 73 -16.86 -4.09 -24.49
N LYS A 74 -18.07 -3.56 -24.34
CA LYS A 74 -19.21 -4.32 -23.81
C LYS A 74 -19.53 -5.52 -24.68
N ALA A 75 -19.56 -5.34 -25.99
CA ALA A 75 -19.87 -6.41 -26.96
C ALA A 75 -18.78 -7.50 -26.94
N ALA A 76 -17.49 -7.12 -26.89
CA ALA A 76 -16.39 -8.07 -26.81
C ALA A 76 -16.42 -8.87 -25.49
N LEU A 77 -16.60 -8.21 -24.35
CA LEU A 77 -16.72 -8.89 -23.07
C LEU A 77 -17.94 -9.78 -22.98
N LYS A 78 -19.07 -9.35 -23.53
CA LYS A 78 -20.31 -10.16 -23.63
C LYS A 78 -20.09 -11.43 -24.45
N SER A 79 -19.41 -11.33 -25.58
CA SER A 79 -19.09 -12.50 -26.42
C SER A 79 -18.23 -13.52 -25.68
N VAL A 80 -17.21 -13.07 -24.92
CA VAL A 80 -16.39 -13.94 -24.07
C VAL A 80 -17.24 -14.58 -22.98
N ALA A 81 -18.14 -13.82 -22.36
CA ALA A 81 -19.01 -14.28 -21.30
C ALA A 81 -20.01 -15.35 -21.81
N GLU A 82 -20.65 -15.11 -22.94
CA GLU A 82 -21.62 -16.06 -23.59
C GLU A 82 -20.95 -17.35 -24.05
N ALA A 83 -19.64 -17.30 -24.31
CA ALA A 83 -18.84 -18.49 -24.61
C ALA A 83 -18.44 -19.30 -23.38
N GLY A 84 -18.81 -18.84 -22.17
CA GLY A 84 -18.40 -19.48 -20.91
C GLY A 84 -17.01 -19.11 -20.41
N GLY A 85 -16.44 -18.04 -20.92
CA GLY A 85 -15.10 -17.55 -20.59
C GLY A 85 -14.20 -17.42 -21.81
N GLY A 86 -13.01 -16.85 -21.60
CA GLY A 86 -12.02 -16.65 -22.66
C GLY A 86 -11.23 -15.36 -22.51
N THR A 87 -10.58 -14.93 -23.59
CA THR A 87 -9.69 -13.78 -23.61
C THR A 87 -10.31 -12.61 -24.38
N CYS A 88 -10.42 -11.45 -23.74
CA CYS A 88 -10.71 -10.18 -24.38
C CYS A 88 -9.40 -9.41 -24.56
N VAL A 89 -8.96 -9.27 -25.81
CA VAL A 89 -7.71 -8.60 -26.18
C VAL A 89 -7.97 -7.12 -26.44
N VAL A 90 -7.14 -6.27 -25.86
CA VAL A 90 -7.14 -4.83 -26.05
C VAL A 90 -5.82 -4.42 -26.73
N PRO A 91 -5.78 -4.31 -28.05
CA PRO A 91 -4.61 -3.90 -28.79
C PRO A 91 -4.11 -2.49 -28.39
N LYS A 92 -2.94 -2.13 -28.88
CA LYS A 92 -2.42 -0.77 -28.75
C LYS A 92 -3.46 0.25 -29.23
N GLY A 93 -3.72 1.27 -28.38
CA GLY A 93 -4.65 2.35 -28.65
C GLY A 93 -5.00 3.12 -27.38
N THR A 94 -5.65 4.27 -27.57
CA THR A 94 -6.30 5.00 -26.48
C THR A 94 -7.80 4.95 -26.72
N TYR A 95 -8.49 4.18 -25.90
CA TYR A 95 -9.91 3.90 -26.00
C TYR A 95 -10.70 4.83 -25.07
N ILE A 96 -11.61 5.60 -25.62
CA ILE A 96 -12.47 6.48 -24.83
C ILE A 96 -13.65 5.66 -24.30
N ILE A 97 -13.78 5.66 -22.98
CA ILE A 97 -14.83 4.94 -22.28
C ILE A 97 -15.76 5.92 -21.59
N SER A 98 -17.07 5.78 -21.80
CA SER A 98 -18.05 6.65 -21.18
C SER A 98 -18.03 6.55 -19.65
N ALA A 99 -18.55 7.58 -19.01
CA ALA A 99 -18.66 7.65 -17.55
C ALA A 99 -19.47 6.51 -16.89
N SER A 100 -20.22 5.75 -17.66
CA SER A 100 -20.99 4.58 -17.19
C SER A 100 -20.12 3.33 -16.98
N GLY A 101 -18.89 3.32 -17.50
CA GLY A 101 -18.00 2.16 -17.45
C GLY A 101 -18.30 1.10 -18.53
N ILE A 102 -17.47 0.06 -18.57
CA ILE A 102 -17.56 -1.05 -19.53
C ILE A 102 -18.30 -2.27 -18.98
N THR A 103 -18.57 -2.32 -17.69
CA THR A 103 -19.43 -3.31 -17.06
C THR A 103 -20.49 -2.58 -16.24
N ALA A 104 -21.76 -2.84 -16.53
CA ALA A 104 -22.86 -2.23 -15.77
C ALA A 104 -23.04 -2.94 -14.42
N PRO A 105 -23.36 -2.20 -13.33
CA PRO A 105 -23.86 -2.83 -12.14
C PRO A 105 -25.20 -3.50 -12.47
N HIS A 106 -25.35 -4.77 -12.19
CA HIS A 106 -26.56 -5.59 -12.40
C HIS A 106 -26.83 -6.14 -13.82
N GLU A 107 -25.91 -6.02 -14.78
CA GLU A 107 -26.02 -6.91 -15.93
C GLU A 107 -25.70 -8.33 -15.47
N PRO A 108 -26.49 -9.35 -15.90
CA PRO A 108 -26.28 -10.71 -15.46
C PRO A 108 -24.86 -11.13 -15.83
N ALA A 109 -24.10 -11.32 -14.77
CA ALA A 109 -22.82 -11.99 -14.74
C ALA A 109 -22.01 -11.80 -16.03
N VAL A 110 -21.15 -10.81 -16.06
CA VAL A 110 -19.94 -11.03 -16.82
C VAL A 110 -19.31 -12.23 -16.14
N SER A 111 -19.40 -13.35 -16.83
CA SER A 111 -19.15 -14.69 -16.34
C SER A 111 -17.76 -14.82 -15.75
N SER A 112 -17.55 -15.89 -15.04
CA SER A 112 -16.24 -16.37 -14.62
C SER A 112 -15.32 -16.65 -15.83
N ASP A 113 -14.04 -16.85 -15.55
CA ASP A 113 -13.03 -17.27 -16.53
C ASP A 113 -12.73 -16.24 -17.63
N VAL A 114 -12.81 -14.95 -17.32
CA VAL A 114 -12.52 -13.85 -18.25
C VAL A 114 -11.11 -13.33 -18.07
N HIS A 115 -10.35 -13.28 -19.16
CA HIS A 115 -9.04 -12.67 -19.22
C HIS A 115 -9.08 -11.39 -20.08
N LEU A 116 -9.07 -10.22 -19.46
CA LEU A 116 -8.96 -8.92 -20.14
C LEU A 116 -7.49 -8.50 -20.18
N VAL A 117 -6.89 -8.52 -21.37
CA VAL A 117 -5.45 -8.29 -21.52
C VAL A 117 -5.14 -7.22 -22.56
N GLY A 118 -4.26 -6.28 -22.19
CA GLY A 118 -3.68 -5.30 -23.09
C GLY A 118 -2.35 -5.77 -23.69
N GLU A 119 -1.93 -5.19 -24.80
CA GLU A 119 -0.60 -5.40 -25.35
C GLU A 119 0.52 -4.83 -24.44
N GLY A 120 0.17 -3.93 -23.53
CA GLY A 120 1.08 -3.38 -22.54
C GLY A 120 0.49 -2.16 -21.85
N ARG A 121 0.80 -1.99 -20.55
CA ARG A 121 0.28 -0.86 -19.75
C ARG A 121 0.67 0.53 -20.29
N SER A 122 1.68 0.65 -21.13
CA SER A 122 2.07 1.93 -21.75
C SER A 122 1.38 2.19 -23.09
N VAL A 123 0.74 1.20 -23.68
CA VAL A 123 0.22 1.27 -25.06
C VAL A 123 -1.28 0.99 -25.17
N SER A 124 -1.87 0.20 -24.28
CA SER A 124 -3.31 -0.10 -24.24
C SER A 124 -3.97 0.70 -23.12
N VAL A 125 -4.60 1.83 -23.49
CA VAL A 125 -5.10 2.84 -22.55
C VAL A 125 -6.61 2.96 -22.62
N LEU A 126 -7.32 2.73 -21.53
CA LEU A 126 -8.72 3.03 -21.34
C LEU A 126 -8.84 4.38 -20.64
N LYS A 127 -9.39 5.39 -21.31
CA LYS A 127 -9.54 6.75 -20.76
C LYS A 127 -11.01 7.07 -20.58
N VAL A 128 -11.38 7.44 -19.36
CA VAL A 128 -12.76 7.83 -19.06
C VAL A 128 -13.06 9.21 -19.65
N ASP A 129 -14.19 9.31 -20.33
CA ASP A 129 -14.78 10.57 -20.78
C ASP A 129 -15.95 10.95 -19.86
N GLY A 130 -15.86 12.14 -19.32
CA GLY A 130 -16.82 12.66 -18.35
C GLY A 130 -16.57 12.19 -16.91
N MET A 131 -17.38 12.69 -15.98
CA MET A 131 -17.29 12.32 -14.56
C MET A 131 -17.76 10.88 -14.36
N PRO A 132 -16.91 9.97 -13.84
CA PRO A 132 -17.29 8.59 -13.64
C PRO A 132 -18.54 8.47 -12.74
N ARG A 133 -19.55 7.75 -13.22
CA ARG A 133 -20.78 7.48 -12.46
C ARG A 133 -20.81 6.08 -11.87
N ASN A 134 -19.97 5.19 -12.42
CA ASN A 134 -19.80 3.81 -11.98
C ASN A 134 -18.32 3.45 -11.95
N HIS A 135 -18.01 2.25 -11.44
CA HIS A 135 -16.70 1.65 -11.63
C HIS A 135 -16.41 1.50 -13.12
N LEU A 136 -15.18 1.74 -13.55
CA LEU A 136 -14.86 1.61 -14.97
C LEU A 136 -14.93 0.14 -15.41
N LEU A 137 -14.38 -0.74 -14.56
CA LEU A 137 -14.44 -2.19 -14.74
C LEU A 137 -14.93 -2.86 -13.45
N GLN A 138 -15.92 -3.72 -13.55
CA GLN A 138 -16.42 -4.53 -12.45
C GLN A 138 -16.31 -6.01 -12.83
N CYS A 139 -15.54 -6.76 -12.05
CA CYS A 139 -15.29 -8.19 -12.20
C CYS A 139 -16.04 -8.92 -11.08
N ASP A 140 -17.25 -9.43 -11.35
CA ASP A 140 -18.12 -10.00 -10.33
C ASP A 140 -18.10 -11.55 -10.30
N GLY A 141 -17.36 -12.20 -11.21
CA GLY A 141 -17.22 -13.66 -11.29
C GLY A 141 -15.88 -14.16 -10.75
N ASP A 142 -15.72 -15.48 -10.76
CA ASP A 142 -14.48 -16.16 -10.40
C ASP A 142 -13.47 -16.18 -11.57
N ASN A 143 -12.20 -16.37 -11.26
CA ASN A 143 -11.10 -16.55 -12.22
C ASN A 143 -10.91 -15.38 -13.21
N TRP A 144 -11.26 -14.17 -12.82
CA TRP A 144 -10.97 -12.98 -13.61
C TRP A 144 -9.47 -12.66 -13.62
N THR A 145 -8.96 -12.32 -14.80
CA THR A 145 -7.62 -11.75 -14.92
C THR A 145 -7.68 -10.43 -15.70
N VAL A 146 -7.06 -9.38 -15.15
CA VAL A 146 -6.94 -8.06 -15.80
C VAL A 146 -5.47 -7.70 -15.83
N GLU A 147 -4.90 -7.55 -17.01
CA GLU A 147 -3.47 -7.37 -17.16
C GLU A 147 -3.05 -6.38 -18.25
N ASN A 148 -1.88 -5.76 -18.05
CA ASN A 148 -1.18 -4.99 -19.07
C ASN A 148 -1.97 -3.81 -19.64
N LEU A 149 -2.81 -3.16 -18.83
CA LEU A 149 -3.69 -2.05 -19.21
C LEU A 149 -3.39 -0.79 -18.41
N THR A 150 -3.64 0.38 -19.02
CA THR A 150 -3.76 1.63 -18.29
C THR A 150 -5.23 2.04 -18.18
N PHE A 151 -5.66 2.33 -16.96
CA PHE A 151 -6.95 2.94 -16.62
C PHE A 151 -6.72 4.41 -16.25
N ASN A 152 -7.04 5.33 -17.16
CA ASN A 152 -6.95 6.77 -16.92
C ASN A 152 -8.33 7.29 -16.53
N MET A 153 -8.49 7.61 -15.24
CA MET A 153 -9.79 8.02 -14.67
C MET A 153 -10.15 9.48 -14.93
N GLY A 154 -9.32 10.22 -15.66
CA GLY A 154 -9.57 11.62 -15.99
C GLY A 154 -9.24 12.60 -14.87
N ASP A 155 -9.42 13.90 -15.14
CA ASP A 155 -9.08 15.01 -14.22
C ASP A 155 -10.28 15.43 -13.34
N TYR A 156 -11.17 14.53 -13.06
CA TYR A 156 -12.39 14.84 -12.31
C TYR A 156 -12.15 14.73 -10.81
N THR A 157 -12.64 15.71 -10.06
CA THR A 157 -12.67 15.64 -8.60
C THR A 157 -13.72 14.60 -8.21
N PRO A 158 -13.33 13.46 -7.66
CA PRO A 158 -14.29 12.40 -7.36
C PRO A 158 -15.18 12.81 -6.21
N SER A 159 -16.46 12.91 -6.46
CA SER A 159 -17.42 13.23 -5.43
C SER A 159 -17.80 12.03 -4.57
N VAL A 160 -17.81 10.82 -5.10
CA VAL A 160 -18.26 9.63 -4.34
C VAL A 160 -17.77 8.32 -4.97
N GLY A 161 -17.17 7.48 -4.19
CA GLY A 161 -17.33 6.02 -4.16
C GLY A 161 -16.84 5.15 -5.31
N LEU A 162 -16.24 5.66 -6.36
CA LEU A 162 -15.94 4.89 -7.57
C LEU A 162 -14.48 4.45 -7.62
N SER A 163 -14.27 3.19 -7.97
CA SER A 163 -12.96 2.60 -8.23
C SER A 163 -12.73 2.46 -9.73
N ALA A 164 -11.48 2.45 -10.17
CA ALA A 164 -11.19 2.10 -11.54
C ALA A 164 -11.56 0.63 -11.79
N ILE A 165 -11.08 -0.25 -10.95
CA ILE A 165 -11.38 -1.69 -11.02
C ILE A 165 -12.00 -2.13 -9.70
N THR A 166 -13.09 -2.89 -9.78
CA THR A 166 -13.72 -3.54 -8.64
C THR A 166 -13.83 -5.03 -8.91
N CYS A 167 -13.34 -5.84 -7.98
CA CYS A 167 -13.38 -7.29 -8.11
C CYS A 167 -14.14 -7.93 -6.93
N LYS A 168 -14.93 -8.96 -7.27
CA LYS A 168 -15.60 -9.87 -6.36
C LYS A 168 -15.43 -11.28 -6.89
N GLY A 169 -15.64 -12.29 -6.05
CA GLY A 169 -15.44 -13.69 -6.46
C GLY A 169 -14.07 -14.21 -6.05
N ASN A 170 -13.74 -15.40 -6.53
CA ASN A 170 -12.53 -16.13 -6.14
C ASN A 170 -11.51 -16.17 -7.29
N ASN A 171 -10.24 -16.40 -6.94
CA ASN A 171 -9.14 -16.67 -7.88
C ASN A 171 -8.90 -15.57 -8.93
N TRP A 172 -9.34 -14.34 -8.70
CA TRP A 172 -9.12 -13.25 -9.66
C TRP A 172 -7.74 -12.60 -9.47
N ARG A 173 -7.26 -11.99 -10.53
CA ARG A 173 -5.98 -11.29 -10.53
C ARG A 173 -6.06 -9.95 -11.27
N VAL A 174 -5.47 -8.91 -10.68
CA VAL A 174 -5.18 -7.64 -11.36
C VAL A 174 -3.68 -7.43 -11.32
N GLY A 175 -3.03 -7.46 -12.48
CA GLY A 175 -1.58 -7.47 -12.57
C GLY A 175 -1.01 -6.57 -13.66
N ASN A 176 0.16 -5.99 -13.39
CA ASN A 176 0.90 -5.14 -14.34
C ASN A 176 0.04 -4.06 -15.01
N CYS A 177 -0.94 -3.50 -14.30
CA CYS A 177 -1.76 -2.39 -14.76
C CYS A 177 -1.24 -1.06 -14.24
N ALA A 178 -1.60 0.04 -14.92
CA ALA A 178 -1.47 1.38 -14.39
C ALA A 178 -2.86 1.98 -14.18
N ILE A 179 -3.11 2.52 -12.99
CA ILE A 179 -4.31 3.30 -12.69
C ILE A 179 -3.87 4.72 -12.40
N VAL A 180 -4.20 5.64 -13.28
CA VAL A 180 -3.77 7.03 -13.13
C VAL A 180 -4.97 7.94 -12.90
N LYS A 181 -4.76 8.94 -12.04
CA LYS A 181 -5.80 9.91 -11.66
C LYS A 181 -7.02 9.23 -11.01
N SER A 182 -6.76 8.18 -10.21
CA SER A 182 -7.84 7.47 -9.53
C SER A 182 -8.60 8.40 -8.59
N GLY A 183 -9.91 8.26 -8.58
CA GLY A 183 -10.80 9.04 -7.74
C GLY A 183 -10.77 8.58 -6.28
N ARG A 184 -11.56 7.58 -5.93
CA ARG A 184 -11.63 7.07 -4.55
C ARG A 184 -10.65 5.92 -4.33
N TRP A 185 -10.74 4.87 -5.14
CA TRP A 185 -9.87 3.72 -5.09
C TRP A 185 -9.37 3.37 -6.49
N GLY A 186 -8.11 3.02 -6.61
CA GLY A 186 -7.60 2.45 -7.86
C GLY A 186 -8.21 1.08 -8.09
N ILE A 187 -7.93 0.15 -7.17
CA ILE A 187 -8.45 -1.22 -7.19
C ILE A 187 -9.19 -1.47 -5.87
N ALA A 188 -10.42 -2.01 -5.96
CA ALA A 188 -11.22 -2.40 -4.81
C ALA A 188 -11.60 -3.88 -4.88
N ALA A 189 -11.22 -4.63 -3.85
CA ALA A 189 -11.58 -6.03 -3.63
C ALA A 189 -12.70 -6.11 -2.58
N PHE A 190 -13.81 -6.73 -2.93
CA PHE A 190 -14.96 -6.91 -2.05
C PHE A 190 -15.28 -8.40 -1.87
N GLY A 191 -14.49 -9.06 -1.03
CA GLY A 191 -14.64 -10.48 -0.73
C GLY A 191 -13.90 -11.41 -1.71
N GLY A 192 -14.12 -12.71 -1.54
CA GLY A 192 -13.50 -13.77 -2.31
C GLY A 192 -12.21 -14.32 -1.72
N ASN A 193 -11.78 -15.46 -2.25
CA ASN A 193 -10.61 -16.19 -1.80
C ASN A 193 -9.57 -16.32 -2.91
N ASN A 194 -8.28 -16.43 -2.54
CA ASN A 194 -7.17 -16.73 -3.45
C ASN A 194 -7.01 -15.72 -4.59
N TRP A 195 -7.19 -14.45 -4.31
CA TRP A 195 -7.05 -13.38 -5.30
C TRP A 195 -5.72 -12.64 -5.15
N SER A 196 -5.34 -11.91 -6.22
CA SER A 196 -4.11 -11.12 -6.17
C SER A 196 -4.20 -9.76 -6.88
N ILE A 197 -3.48 -8.79 -6.32
CA ILE A 197 -3.21 -7.45 -6.88
C ILE A 197 -1.69 -7.30 -6.93
N GLU A 198 -1.09 -7.41 -8.12
CA GLU A 198 0.35 -7.58 -8.23
C GLU A 198 0.99 -6.68 -9.30
N GLY A 199 2.07 -5.98 -8.93
CA GLY A 199 2.90 -5.22 -9.87
C GLY A 199 2.20 -4.04 -10.54
N ASN A 200 1.16 -3.49 -9.92
CA ASN A 200 0.44 -2.36 -10.46
C ASN A 200 1.09 -1.03 -10.06
N TYR A 201 0.97 -0.03 -10.93
CA TYR A 201 1.24 1.37 -10.61
C TYR A 201 -0.09 2.10 -10.40
N ILE A 202 -0.27 2.73 -9.24
CA ILE A 202 -1.51 3.43 -8.91
C ILE A 202 -1.17 4.83 -8.44
N SER A 203 -1.52 5.84 -9.24
CA SER A 203 -1.27 7.23 -8.88
C SER A 203 -2.56 8.03 -8.69
N ARG A 204 -2.52 8.87 -7.68
CA ARG A 204 -3.55 9.83 -7.39
C ARG A 204 -3.00 11.24 -7.49
N THR A 205 -3.16 11.85 -8.65
CA THR A 205 -2.62 13.18 -8.92
C THR A 205 -3.70 14.25 -9.07
N VAL A 206 -4.91 14.02 -8.58
CA VAL A 206 -6.00 15.03 -8.67
C VAL A 206 -5.87 16.04 -7.53
N PRO A 207 -5.47 17.31 -7.79
CA PRO A 207 -5.42 18.34 -6.77
C PRO A 207 -6.81 18.57 -6.17
N GLY A 208 -6.89 18.77 -4.85
CA GLY A 208 -8.13 19.09 -4.15
C GLY A 208 -9.11 17.93 -3.93
N ALA A 209 -8.76 16.72 -4.33
CA ALA A 209 -9.55 15.55 -4.01
C ALA A 209 -9.55 15.30 -2.48
N ARG A 210 -10.72 15.07 -1.90
CA ARG A 210 -10.83 14.79 -0.46
C ARG A 210 -9.99 13.59 -0.06
N PRO A 211 -9.36 13.64 1.11
CA PRO A 211 -8.32 12.69 1.49
C PRO A 211 -8.79 11.27 1.84
N ALA A 212 -10.07 10.95 1.81
CA ALA A 212 -10.60 9.67 2.28
C ALA A 212 -10.49 8.51 1.26
N THR A 213 -9.41 8.43 0.49
CA THR A 213 -9.31 7.51 -0.64
C THR A 213 -7.94 6.87 -0.69
N GLY A 214 -7.88 5.62 -1.12
CA GLY A 214 -6.67 4.83 -1.19
C GLY A 214 -6.34 4.36 -2.61
N ALA A 215 -5.14 3.83 -2.78
CA ALA A 215 -4.76 3.14 -4.00
C ALA A 215 -5.47 1.80 -4.10
N ILE A 216 -5.39 1.01 -3.03
CA ILE A 216 -5.97 -0.33 -2.98
C ILE A 216 -6.88 -0.42 -1.74
N LEU A 217 -8.10 -0.90 -1.96
CA LEU A 217 -9.02 -1.27 -0.90
C LEU A 217 -9.29 -2.77 -0.93
N VAL A 218 -8.98 -3.45 0.14
CA VAL A 218 -9.51 -4.78 0.42
C VAL A 218 -10.51 -4.64 1.57
N SER A 219 -11.77 -4.89 1.30
CA SER A 219 -12.85 -4.68 2.26
C SER A 219 -13.64 -5.96 2.48
N ALA A 220 -13.80 -6.34 3.72
CA ALA A 220 -14.83 -7.29 4.15
C ALA A 220 -16.14 -6.50 4.32
N ARG A 221 -17.09 -6.65 3.42
CA ARG A 221 -18.40 -6.01 3.51
C ARG A 221 -19.42 -7.05 3.97
N ALA A 222 -20.30 -6.65 4.90
CA ALA A 222 -21.44 -7.40 5.43
C ALA A 222 -21.58 -8.86 4.94
N GLY A 223 -20.93 -9.79 5.63
CA GLY A 223 -21.07 -11.22 5.36
C GLY A 223 -20.26 -11.80 4.21
N VAL A 224 -19.49 -10.99 3.47
CA VAL A 224 -18.58 -11.46 2.43
C VAL A 224 -17.14 -11.26 2.90
N TRP A 225 -16.43 -12.36 3.11
CA TRP A 225 -15.09 -12.37 3.65
C TRP A 225 -14.04 -12.44 2.53
N SER A 226 -12.95 -11.72 2.72
CA SER A 226 -11.77 -11.80 1.86
C SER A 226 -10.72 -12.66 2.56
N SER A 227 -10.24 -13.71 1.92
CA SER A 227 -9.19 -14.53 2.51
C SER A 227 -8.13 -14.94 1.50
N HIS A 228 -6.91 -15.24 2.01
CA HIS A 228 -5.77 -15.65 1.20
C HIS A 228 -5.47 -14.69 0.03
N GLY A 229 -5.82 -13.42 0.21
CA GLY A 229 -5.56 -12.38 -0.77
C GLY A 229 -4.11 -11.92 -0.74
N ARG A 230 -3.59 -11.49 -1.88
CA ARG A 230 -2.20 -11.07 -2.06
C ARG A 230 -2.16 -9.66 -2.65
N VAL A 231 -1.47 -8.74 -1.98
CA VAL A 231 -1.19 -7.38 -2.47
C VAL A 231 0.32 -7.24 -2.54
N ILE A 232 0.90 -7.40 -3.72
CA ILE A 232 2.35 -7.61 -3.85
C ILE A 232 2.98 -6.74 -4.94
N GLY A 233 4.07 -6.06 -4.59
CA GLY A 233 4.91 -5.35 -5.54
C GLY A 233 4.21 -4.20 -6.26
N ASN A 234 3.19 -3.60 -5.63
CA ASN A 234 2.53 -2.45 -6.19
C ASN A 234 3.26 -1.16 -5.82
N ASP A 235 3.25 -0.21 -6.74
CA ASP A 235 3.73 1.16 -6.54
C ASP A 235 2.52 2.08 -6.42
N CYS A 236 2.29 2.62 -5.22
CA CYS A 236 1.14 3.44 -4.87
C CYS A 236 1.60 4.86 -4.53
N ASP A 237 1.31 5.81 -5.41
CA ASP A 237 1.72 7.19 -5.28
C ASP A 237 0.54 8.13 -4.98
N GLY A 238 0.60 8.82 -3.87
CA GLY A 238 -0.44 9.75 -3.41
C GLY A 238 -1.64 9.08 -2.72
N ALA A 239 -1.59 7.77 -2.46
CA ALA A 239 -2.66 7.05 -1.78
C ALA A 239 -2.19 5.74 -1.14
N GLY A 240 -2.78 5.35 -0.02
CA GLY A 240 -2.39 4.17 0.75
C GLY A 240 -3.12 2.88 0.37
N ILE A 241 -2.74 1.79 1.03
CA ILE A 241 -3.36 0.48 0.95
C ILE A 241 -4.18 0.25 2.22
N THR A 242 -5.48 -0.02 2.08
CA THR A 242 -6.34 -0.46 3.17
C THR A 242 -6.67 -1.93 2.99
N PHE A 243 -6.42 -2.73 4.02
CA PHE A 243 -6.61 -4.17 3.97
C PHE A 243 -7.52 -4.65 5.11
N SER A 244 -8.54 -5.43 4.74
CA SER A 244 -9.41 -6.18 5.65
C SER A 244 -9.62 -7.57 5.06
N GLY A 245 -8.93 -8.55 5.59
CA GLY A 245 -9.02 -9.92 5.08
C GLY A 245 -8.30 -10.89 5.99
N ASP A 246 -8.59 -12.16 5.83
CA ASP A 246 -8.02 -13.24 6.62
C ASP A 246 -6.84 -13.88 5.90
N ASN A 247 -5.76 -14.19 6.63
CA ASN A 247 -4.55 -14.82 6.08
C ASN A 247 -3.98 -14.13 4.82
N GLY A 248 -4.08 -12.81 4.78
CA GLY A 248 -3.62 -12.03 3.63
C GLY A 248 -2.11 -11.78 3.64
N ILE A 249 -1.56 -11.53 2.46
CA ILE A 249 -0.15 -11.18 2.27
C ILE A 249 -0.08 -9.78 1.66
N ILE A 250 0.62 -8.87 2.33
CA ILE A 250 0.90 -7.51 1.85
C ILE A 250 2.41 -7.38 1.78
N ALA A 251 2.99 -7.50 0.59
CA ALA A 251 4.42 -7.63 0.48
C ALA A 251 5.06 -6.82 -0.65
N ARG A 252 6.23 -6.26 -0.40
CA ARG A 252 7.07 -5.56 -1.40
C ARG A 252 6.34 -4.45 -2.14
N ASN A 253 5.37 -3.79 -1.47
CA ASN A 253 4.73 -2.62 -2.02
C ASN A 253 5.53 -1.36 -1.64
N GLU A 254 5.56 -0.40 -2.55
CA GLU A 254 6.04 0.95 -2.29
C GLU A 254 4.83 1.88 -2.21
N VAL A 255 4.69 2.57 -1.08
CA VAL A 255 3.58 3.49 -0.83
C VAL A 255 4.17 4.83 -0.45
N SER A 256 4.04 5.79 -1.34
CA SER A 256 4.57 7.12 -1.14
C SER A 256 3.47 8.18 -1.11
N ARG A 257 3.71 9.26 -0.37
CA ARG A 257 2.83 10.43 -0.33
C ARG A 257 1.37 10.09 -0.04
N SER A 258 1.14 9.04 0.76
CA SER A 258 -0.21 8.71 1.21
C SER A 258 -0.81 9.96 1.86
N GLY A 259 -1.94 10.41 1.36
CA GLY A 259 -2.63 11.58 1.87
C GLY A 259 -3.26 11.27 3.23
N PHE A 260 -4.50 11.11 3.30
CA PHE A 260 -5.26 10.87 4.52
C PHE A 260 -5.19 9.40 4.98
N GLY A 261 -4.57 9.17 6.13
CA GLY A 261 -4.42 7.84 6.72
C GLY A 261 -3.04 7.22 6.52
N SER A 262 -2.83 6.09 7.13
CA SER A 262 -1.54 5.39 7.09
C SER A 262 -1.22 4.85 5.69
N GLY A 263 0.05 4.75 5.35
CA GLY A 263 0.51 4.21 4.07
C GLY A 263 -0.04 2.80 3.83
N ILE A 264 0.13 1.90 4.81
CA ILE A 264 -0.53 0.60 4.84
C ILE A 264 -1.36 0.52 6.12
N PHE A 265 -2.68 0.38 5.95
CA PHE A 265 -3.63 0.24 7.04
C PHE A 265 -4.31 -1.12 7.03
N VAL A 266 -4.07 -1.93 8.05
CA VAL A 266 -4.72 -3.23 8.25
C VAL A 266 -5.78 -3.11 9.34
N GLN A 267 -7.03 -3.28 8.97
CA GLN A 267 -8.16 -3.13 9.89
C GLN A 267 -8.28 -4.33 10.83
N GLY A 268 -8.58 -4.08 12.09
CA GLY A 268 -8.87 -5.10 13.10
C GLY A 268 -10.35 -5.47 13.13
N LEU A 269 -10.89 -5.93 12.01
CA LEU A 269 -12.25 -6.47 11.99
C LEU A 269 -12.26 -7.88 12.56
N PRO A 270 -13.39 -8.39 13.06
CA PRO A 270 -13.48 -9.76 13.57
C PRO A 270 -13.01 -10.84 12.61
N SER A 271 -12.99 -10.53 11.32
CA SER A 271 -12.58 -11.39 10.22
C SER A 271 -11.15 -11.18 9.72
N THR A 272 -10.42 -10.23 10.26
CA THR A 272 -9.06 -9.97 9.83
C THR A 272 -8.10 -10.61 10.83
N HIS A 273 -7.53 -11.75 10.47
CA HIS A 273 -6.57 -12.47 11.30
C HIS A 273 -5.29 -12.77 10.53
N ALA A 274 -4.21 -12.87 11.27
CA ALA A 274 -2.92 -13.37 10.82
C ALA A 274 -2.40 -12.82 9.48
N PRO A 275 -2.56 -11.53 9.15
CA PRO A 275 -1.95 -10.99 7.93
C PRO A 275 -0.42 -11.01 8.05
N THR A 276 0.22 -11.25 6.93
CA THR A 276 1.68 -11.10 6.77
C THR A 276 1.99 -9.81 6.03
N ILE A 277 2.77 -8.93 6.65
CA ILE A 277 3.15 -7.62 6.11
C ILE A 277 4.67 -7.59 6.02
N SER A 278 5.24 -7.64 4.80
CA SER A 278 6.68 -7.83 4.66
C SER A 278 7.32 -7.07 3.52
N GLY A 279 8.52 -6.55 3.76
CA GLY A 279 9.33 -5.92 2.72
C GLY A 279 8.69 -4.70 2.05
N ASN A 280 7.71 -4.07 2.67
CA ASN A 280 7.07 -2.87 2.13
C ASN A 280 7.83 -1.62 2.55
N ILE A 281 7.69 -0.56 1.74
CA ILE A 281 8.20 0.78 2.03
C ILE A 281 7.02 1.74 2.09
N CYS A 282 6.91 2.52 3.17
CA CYS A 282 5.92 3.59 3.31
C CYS A 282 6.63 4.90 3.64
N SER A 283 6.52 5.88 2.74
CA SER A 283 7.23 7.14 2.88
C SER A 283 6.38 8.36 2.57
N ASP A 284 6.83 9.49 3.06
CA ASP A 284 6.30 10.83 2.75
C ASP A 284 4.79 10.97 2.94
N GLY A 285 4.21 10.14 3.80
CA GLY A 285 2.81 10.25 4.19
C GLY A 285 2.53 11.63 4.76
N SER A 286 1.53 12.33 4.20
CA SER A 286 1.18 13.70 4.59
C SER A 286 -0.26 13.75 5.11
N SER A 287 -0.47 14.43 6.22
CA SER A 287 -1.81 14.59 6.77
C SER A 287 -2.71 15.40 5.83
N GLY A 288 -2.14 16.26 4.99
CA GLY A 288 -2.87 17.10 4.03
C GLY A 288 -4.08 17.82 4.62
N TYR A 289 -4.20 17.78 5.94
CA TYR A 289 -5.37 18.14 6.69
C TYR A 289 -5.21 19.54 7.23
N ASP A 290 -6.03 20.42 6.73
CA ASP A 290 -6.21 21.72 7.36
C ASP A 290 -6.88 21.50 8.72
N ALA A 291 -6.13 21.71 9.80
CA ALA A 291 -6.62 21.65 11.19
C ALA A 291 -7.83 22.57 11.43
N ALA A 292 -8.07 23.55 10.56
CA ALA A 292 -9.21 24.45 10.59
C ALA A 292 -10.54 23.75 10.24
N GLN A 293 -10.52 22.55 9.66
CA GLN A 293 -11.74 21.83 9.28
C GLN A 293 -12.23 20.81 10.33
N GLY A 294 -11.71 20.86 11.56
CA GLY A 294 -12.25 20.13 12.70
C GLY A 294 -12.18 18.60 12.61
N GLY A 295 -11.36 18.06 11.76
CA GLY A 295 -11.25 16.63 11.59
C GLY A 295 -10.37 15.95 12.63
N GLY A 296 -10.89 14.87 13.09
CA GLY A 296 -10.30 14.07 14.15
C GLY A 296 -8.92 13.48 13.76
N TRP A 297 -8.24 13.11 14.75
CA TRP A 297 -6.92 12.55 14.95
C TRP A 297 -6.60 11.29 14.08
N TRP A 298 -6.58 11.40 12.78
CA TRP A 298 -6.09 10.33 11.93
C TRP A 298 -4.59 10.48 11.77
N SER A 299 -3.82 9.66 12.47
CA SER A 299 -2.37 9.65 12.33
C SER A 299 -1.98 9.09 10.97
N VAL A 300 -1.18 9.83 10.23
CA VAL A 300 -0.57 9.38 8.98
C VAL A 300 0.70 8.61 9.32
N ASN A 301 0.56 7.37 9.78
CA ASN A 301 1.70 6.50 10.03
C ASN A 301 2.17 5.86 8.72
N GLY A 302 3.40 5.39 8.67
CA GLY A 302 3.81 4.49 7.59
C GLY A 302 2.94 3.24 7.57
N PHE A 303 2.87 2.56 8.73
CA PHE A 303 2.08 1.33 8.91
C PHE A 303 1.17 1.44 10.11
N GLU A 304 -0.04 0.92 9.98
CA GLU A 304 -0.96 0.77 11.09
C GLU A 304 -1.70 -0.56 10.99
N THR A 305 -1.67 -1.38 12.03
CA THR A 305 -2.41 -2.65 12.07
C THR A 305 -3.16 -2.82 13.38
N TRP A 306 -4.43 -3.20 13.27
CA TRP A 306 -5.30 -3.59 14.37
C TRP A 306 -5.64 -5.09 14.33
N ALA A 307 -5.17 -5.79 13.31
CA ALA A 307 -5.43 -7.22 13.15
C ALA A 307 -4.62 -8.04 14.17
N PRO A 308 -5.26 -8.93 14.91
CA PRO A 308 -4.55 -9.85 15.79
C PRO A 308 -3.70 -10.84 14.99
N ASN A 309 -2.70 -11.39 15.64
CA ASN A 309 -1.82 -12.41 15.08
C ASN A 309 -1.05 -11.96 13.83
N SER A 310 -0.85 -10.65 13.62
CA SER A 310 -0.08 -10.12 12.49
C SER A 310 1.39 -10.53 12.56
N VAL A 311 2.00 -10.80 11.40
CA VAL A 311 3.46 -10.95 11.25
C VAL A 311 3.96 -9.81 10.39
N ILE A 312 4.80 -8.94 10.98
CA ILE A 312 5.23 -7.68 10.38
C ILE A 312 6.75 -7.69 10.35
N TYR A 313 7.36 -7.89 9.18
CA TYR A 313 8.82 -8.02 9.14
C TYR A 313 9.46 -7.35 7.92
N ASN A 314 10.67 -6.87 8.13
CA ASN A 314 11.52 -6.28 7.09
C ASN A 314 10.85 -5.14 6.30
N ASN A 315 9.98 -4.36 6.97
CA ASN A 315 9.36 -3.19 6.35
C ASN A 315 10.12 -1.91 6.73
N ILE A 316 9.94 -0.87 5.92
CA ILE A 316 10.57 0.43 6.13
C ILE A 316 9.48 1.51 6.17
N ALA A 317 9.52 2.35 7.21
CA ALA A 317 8.68 3.54 7.34
C ALA A 317 9.56 4.77 7.53
N HIS A 318 9.46 5.77 6.66
CA HIS A 318 10.28 6.96 6.81
C HIS A 318 9.60 8.23 6.31
N ASP A 319 10.03 9.35 6.89
CA ASP A 319 9.60 10.69 6.49
C ASP A 319 8.06 10.87 6.44
N ASN A 320 7.32 10.17 7.30
CA ASN A 320 5.88 10.34 7.44
C ASN A 320 5.55 11.43 8.46
N ASP A 321 4.43 12.13 8.27
CA ASP A 321 3.99 13.17 9.20
C ASP A 321 3.58 12.61 10.56
N GLY A 322 3.08 11.37 10.59
CA GLY A 322 2.83 10.60 11.80
C GLY A 322 4.00 9.72 12.20
N GLY A 323 3.72 8.63 12.93
CA GLY A 323 4.73 7.65 13.34
C GLY A 323 5.13 6.68 12.23
N GLY A 324 6.11 5.82 12.53
CA GLY A 324 6.49 4.75 11.61
C GLY A 324 5.50 3.59 11.62
N PHE A 325 5.43 2.89 12.75
CA PHE A 325 4.61 1.68 12.92
C PHE A 325 3.68 1.82 14.12
N ALA A 326 2.39 1.70 13.90
CA ALA A 326 1.36 1.68 14.93
C ALA A 326 0.74 0.28 15.02
N ILE A 327 1.03 -0.44 16.09
CA ILE A 327 0.62 -1.81 16.30
C ILE A 327 -0.47 -1.83 17.38
N GLY A 328 -1.67 -2.28 17.01
CA GLY A 328 -2.81 -2.40 17.92
C GLY A 328 -3.42 -3.80 17.95
N GLY A 329 -2.93 -4.72 17.14
CA GLY A 329 -3.36 -6.12 17.12
C GLY A 329 -2.59 -6.97 18.14
N ARG A 330 -3.31 -7.69 18.99
CA ARG A 330 -2.70 -8.60 19.99
C ARG A 330 -1.93 -9.76 19.32
N ASN A 331 -0.99 -10.32 20.05
CA ASN A 331 -0.17 -11.45 19.62
C ASN A 331 0.59 -11.19 18.31
N SER A 332 0.94 -9.93 18.02
CA SER A 332 1.68 -9.59 16.80
C SER A 332 3.18 -9.90 16.95
N ILE A 333 3.80 -10.29 15.86
CA ILE A 333 5.26 -10.50 15.75
C ILE A 333 5.82 -9.39 14.85
N VAL A 334 6.69 -8.54 15.39
CA VAL A 334 7.24 -7.36 14.71
C VAL A 334 8.75 -7.51 14.63
N VAL A 335 9.30 -7.82 13.45
CA VAL A 335 10.70 -8.26 13.33
C VAL A 335 11.45 -7.50 12.25
N GLY A 336 12.61 -6.95 12.61
CA GLY A 336 13.56 -6.38 11.66
C GLY A 336 13.05 -5.21 10.85
N ASN A 337 12.02 -4.53 11.31
CA ASN A 337 11.50 -3.36 10.64
C ASN A 337 12.35 -2.13 10.94
N LYS A 338 12.37 -1.19 10.01
CA LYS A 338 13.14 0.04 10.12
C LYS A 338 12.23 1.26 10.06
N SER A 339 12.38 2.15 11.04
CA SER A 339 11.61 3.39 11.14
C SER A 339 12.54 4.58 11.32
N TYR A 340 12.46 5.60 10.44
CA TYR A 340 13.31 6.77 10.62
C TYR A 340 12.66 8.06 10.10
N ASN A 341 13.05 9.19 10.71
CA ASN A 341 12.64 10.56 10.30
C ASN A 341 11.12 10.80 10.31
N ASN A 342 10.35 10.01 11.03
CA ASN A 342 8.90 10.17 11.11
C ASN A 342 8.52 11.30 12.08
N GLY A 343 7.23 11.65 12.16
CA GLY A 343 6.72 12.67 13.07
C GLY A 343 6.95 14.11 12.60
N ARG A 344 6.92 14.36 11.30
CA ARG A 344 7.25 15.68 10.74
C ARG A 344 6.29 16.80 11.12
N GLU A 345 5.01 16.51 11.29
CA GLU A 345 4.01 17.54 11.60
C GLU A 345 3.85 17.84 13.09
N ARG A 346 4.09 16.88 13.97
CA ARG A 346 3.80 17.04 15.41
C ARG A 346 4.82 16.34 16.28
N THR A 347 5.03 16.89 17.45
CA THR A 347 5.75 16.24 18.54
C THR A 347 4.93 15.08 19.14
N GLY A 348 5.60 14.09 19.71
CA GLY A 348 4.99 12.93 20.37
C GLY A 348 4.90 11.67 19.50
N HIS A 349 5.38 11.71 18.26
CA HIS A 349 5.43 10.55 17.39
C HIS A 349 6.66 9.68 17.61
N ALA A 350 6.49 8.37 17.39
CA ALA A 350 7.55 7.39 17.57
C ALA A 350 7.77 6.53 16.33
N GLY A 351 8.95 5.91 16.28
CA GLY A 351 9.24 4.91 15.26
C GLY A 351 8.29 3.73 15.35
N PHE A 352 8.05 3.24 16.58
CA PHE A 352 7.09 2.17 16.86
C PHE A 352 6.18 2.58 18.01
N VAL A 353 4.90 2.25 17.88
CA VAL A 353 3.91 2.48 18.94
C VAL A 353 3.09 1.22 19.17
N ALA A 354 3.08 0.70 20.39
CA ALA A 354 2.10 -0.29 20.83
C ALA A 354 0.84 0.43 21.30
N ARG A 355 -0.30 0.15 20.66
CA ARG A 355 -1.57 0.87 20.85
C ARG A 355 -2.68 0.04 21.43
N VAL A 356 -3.67 0.76 21.99
CA VAL A 356 -4.97 0.25 22.44
C VAL A 356 -6.08 1.00 21.73
N ASN A 357 -7.13 0.29 21.36
CA ASN A 357 -8.40 0.86 20.98
C ASN A 357 -9.52 0.20 21.81
N PRO A 358 -9.86 0.78 22.97
CA PRO A 358 -10.85 0.19 23.86
C PRO A 358 -12.22 0.03 23.21
N GLY A 359 -12.62 0.95 22.33
CA GLY A 359 -13.91 0.90 21.61
C GLY A 359 -14.01 -0.25 20.61
N LYS A 360 -12.88 -0.87 20.23
CA LYS A 360 -12.82 -2.04 19.34
C LYS A 360 -12.31 -3.30 20.06
N GLY A 361 -12.00 -3.22 21.36
CA GLY A 361 -11.39 -4.32 22.10
C GLY A 361 -10.01 -4.73 21.55
N ALA A 362 -9.34 -3.84 20.85
CA ALA A 362 -8.05 -4.11 20.24
C ALA A 362 -6.90 -3.55 21.11
N SER A 363 -5.84 -4.33 21.25
CA SER A 363 -4.65 -3.97 22.02
C SER A 363 -3.44 -4.70 21.46
N ALA A 364 -2.27 -4.06 21.46
CA ALA A 364 -0.99 -4.67 21.13
C ALA A 364 -0.49 -5.69 22.17
N SER A 365 -1.29 -6.03 23.17
CA SER A 365 -0.90 -6.96 24.24
C SER A 365 -0.37 -8.29 23.71
N HIS A 366 0.56 -8.87 24.43
CA HIS A 366 1.24 -10.14 24.11
C HIS A 366 2.01 -10.12 22.79
N SER A 367 2.38 -8.95 22.30
CA SER A 367 3.17 -8.80 21.06
C SER A 367 4.67 -8.87 21.35
N ILE A 368 5.44 -9.26 20.34
CA ILE A 368 6.89 -9.39 20.43
C ILE A 368 7.56 -8.52 19.36
N PHE A 369 8.52 -7.70 19.78
CA PHE A 369 9.34 -6.83 18.93
C PHE A 369 10.77 -7.34 18.91
N ILE A 370 11.31 -7.72 17.75
CA ILE A 370 12.60 -8.36 17.59
C ILE A 370 13.45 -7.65 16.55
N GLY A 371 14.65 -7.19 16.91
CA GLY A 371 15.62 -6.65 15.97
C GLY A 371 15.15 -5.44 15.15
N ASN A 372 14.17 -4.69 15.64
CA ASN A 372 13.71 -3.50 14.97
C ASN A 372 14.63 -2.31 15.23
N ILE A 373 14.68 -1.37 14.27
CA ILE A 373 15.53 -0.19 14.35
C ILE A 373 14.68 1.07 14.20
N ALA A 374 14.84 2.03 15.11
CA ALA A 374 14.17 3.33 15.03
C ALA A 374 15.10 4.48 15.39
N TYR A 375 15.29 5.44 14.48
CA TYR A 375 16.17 6.58 14.67
C TYR A 375 15.75 7.79 13.85
N ASP A 376 16.33 8.96 14.14
CA ASP A 376 16.25 10.15 13.31
C ASP A 376 17.64 10.49 12.76
N THR A 377 17.79 10.57 11.45
CA THR A 377 19.07 10.88 10.80
C THR A 377 19.56 12.29 11.10
N ARG A 378 18.67 13.17 11.55
CA ARG A 378 18.95 14.57 11.91
C ARG A 378 19.35 14.75 13.36
N TYR A 379 19.25 13.70 14.16
CA TYR A 379 19.72 13.73 15.57
C TYR A 379 21.26 13.90 15.63
N PRO A 380 21.81 14.75 16.54
CA PRO A 380 21.12 15.47 17.61
C PRO A 380 20.64 16.89 17.24
N SER A 381 20.48 17.22 15.98
CA SER A 381 20.05 18.57 15.57
C SER A 381 18.61 18.89 16.01
N HIS A 382 18.29 20.17 16.09
CA HIS A 382 16.95 20.67 16.39
C HIS A 382 15.90 20.30 15.32
N ASN A 383 16.35 19.83 14.14
CA ASN A 383 15.50 19.42 13.04
C ASN A 383 15.04 17.95 13.14
N ALA A 384 15.50 17.21 14.13
CA ALA A 384 15.01 15.87 14.41
C ALA A 384 13.51 15.92 14.77
N THR A 385 12.71 15.06 14.20
CA THR A 385 11.25 15.04 14.36
C THR A 385 10.71 13.78 15.03
N GLN A 386 11.38 12.64 14.88
CA GLN A 386 10.99 11.41 15.54
C GLN A 386 11.37 11.49 17.03
N ASP A 387 10.36 11.60 17.91
CA ASP A 387 10.58 11.83 19.34
C ASP A 387 11.17 10.63 20.06
N TYR A 388 10.57 9.47 19.82
CA TYR A 388 10.96 8.22 20.47
C TYR A 388 11.21 7.11 19.46
N GLY A 389 12.06 6.17 19.81
CA GLY A 389 12.20 4.94 19.05
C GLY A 389 10.97 4.05 19.21
N TYR A 390 10.52 3.89 20.46
CA TYR A 390 9.35 3.12 20.83
C TYR A 390 8.49 3.83 21.89
N VAL A 391 7.17 3.72 21.74
CA VAL A 391 6.20 4.21 22.74
C VAL A 391 5.19 3.10 23.03
N GLU A 392 4.97 2.82 24.29
CA GLU A 392 3.85 2.02 24.75
C GLU A 392 2.73 2.97 25.22
N GLN A 393 1.59 2.88 24.60
CA GLN A 393 0.42 3.68 24.96
C GLN A 393 -0.10 3.18 26.31
N ALA A 394 -0.38 4.12 27.25
CA ALA A 394 -0.92 3.82 28.57
C ALA A 394 -2.21 2.99 28.48
N ASP A 395 -2.62 2.45 29.63
CA ASP A 395 -3.92 1.85 29.88
C ASP A 395 -4.38 0.76 28.87
N GLY A 396 -3.94 -0.48 29.10
CA GLY A 396 -4.47 -1.65 28.41
C GLY A 396 -3.54 -2.34 27.43
N VAL A 397 -2.28 -1.90 27.30
CA VAL A 397 -1.22 -2.70 26.68
C VAL A 397 -0.51 -3.50 27.77
N THR A 398 -0.46 -4.80 27.64
CA THR A 398 0.18 -5.69 28.61
C THR A 398 1.08 -6.70 27.91
N ASP A 399 2.15 -7.13 28.60
CA ASP A 399 3.04 -8.22 28.16
C ASP A 399 3.60 -8.03 26.73
N VAL A 400 4.12 -6.84 26.44
CA VAL A 400 4.90 -6.59 25.22
C VAL A 400 6.38 -6.90 25.51
N ARG A 401 7.01 -7.63 24.60
CA ARG A 401 8.39 -8.09 24.77
C ARG A 401 9.30 -7.54 23.69
N HIS A 402 10.54 -7.27 24.07
CA HIS A 402 11.55 -6.68 23.22
C HIS A 402 12.83 -7.50 23.23
N PHE A 403 13.37 -7.81 22.03
CA PHE A 403 14.63 -8.53 21.86
C PHE A 403 15.50 -7.87 20.80
N GLY A 404 16.69 -7.41 21.17
CA GLY A 404 17.69 -6.91 20.24
C GLY A 404 17.28 -5.73 19.37
N ASN A 405 16.33 -4.91 19.83
CA ASN A 405 15.92 -3.70 19.12
C ASN A 405 16.91 -2.55 19.37
N ASP A 406 17.12 -1.70 18.34
CA ASP A 406 17.85 -0.43 18.46
C ASP A 406 16.90 0.75 18.28
N TYR A 407 16.58 1.44 19.37
CA TYR A 407 15.68 2.59 19.42
C TYR A 407 16.42 3.91 19.74
N ASN A 408 17.71 3.94 19.57
CA ASN A 408 18.53 5.09 19.88
C ASN A 408 18.48 6.20 18.84
N ARG A 409 19.08 7.36 19.15
CA ARG A 409 19.20 8.52 18.25
C ARG A 409 17.84 9.07 17.79
N ASN A 410 16.90 9.21 18.72
CA ASN A 410 15.64 9.91 18.53
C ASN A 410 15.65 11.22 19.33
N ARG A 411 14.79 12.16 18.96
CA ARG A 411 14.80 13.54 19.47
C ARG A 411 14.68 13.63 20.99
N VAL A 412 13.83 12.83 21.60
CA VAL A 412 13.56 12.84 23.05
C VAL A 412 14.16 11.63 23.74
N GLY A 413 14.04 10.43 23.20
CA GLY A 413 14.59 9.24 23.83
C GLY A 413 14.36 7.94 23.05
N ALA A 414 14.93 6.86 23.59
CA ALA A 414 14.81 5.54 22.99
C ALA A 414 13.40 4.95 23.20
N ILE A 415 12.95 4.94 24.45
CA ILE A 415 11.69 4.29 24.86
C ILE A 415 10.90 5.22 25.78
N LYS A 416 9.59 5.31 25.52
CA LYS A 416 8.62 5.86 26.45
C LYS A 416 7.62 4.75 26.81
N SER A 417 7.79 4.15 27.98
CA SER A 417 6.83 3.22 28.56
C SER A 417 6.14 3.87 29.75
N GLN A 418 4.84 3.66 29.90
CA GLN A 418 4.10 4.15 31.06
C GLN A 418 3.93 3.05 32.12
N THR A 419 4.23 1.81 31.79
CA THR A 419 4.34 0.74 32.79
C THR A 419 5.68 0.89 33.52
N GLN A 420 5.65 1.30 34.79
CA GLN A 420 6.79 1.20 35.68
C GLN A 420 7.13 -0.28 35.85
N GLY A 421 8.20 -0.72 35.23
CA GLY A 421 8.67 -2.08 35.33
C GLY A 421 9.12 -2.67 34.00
N GLY A 422 10.08 -2.01 33.34
CA GLY A 422 10.93 -2.69 32.35
C GLY A 422 11.82 -3.72 33.00
N SER A 423 11.25 -4.65 33.76
CA SER A 423 11.96 -5.85 34.16
C SER A 423 11.95 -6.80 32.96
N GLU A 424 13.12 -7.35 32.65
CA GLU A 424 13.26 -8.63 31.95
C GLU A 424 12.46 -9.73 32.72
N LEU A 425 11.14 -9.60 32.77
CA LEU A 425 10.30 -10.67 33.27
C LEU A 425 10.42 -11.80 32.25
N ARG A 426 11.12 -12.86 32.68
CA ARG A 426 11.14 -14.18 32.04
C ARG A 426 9.72 -14.76 32.04
N MET A 427 8.81 -14.12 31.30
CA MET A 427 7.52 -14.75 31.02
C MET A 427 7.70 -15.75 29.88
N GLN A 428 7.25 -16.95 30.07
CA GLN A 428 7.33 -17.99 29.04
C GLN A 428 6.52 -17.55 27.83
N ILE A 429 7.15 -17.56 26.67
CA ILE A 429 6.47 -17.34 25.38
C ILE A 429 5.43 -18.46 25.24
N SER A 430 4.19 -18.11 24.89
CA SER A 430 3.14 -19.12 24.72
C SER A 430 3.53 -20.17 23.66
N PRO A 431 3.06 -21.43 23.79
CA PRO A 431 3.35 -22.44 22.77
C PRO A 431 2.94 -22.04 21.36
N GLU A 432 1.81 -21.36 21.22
CA GLU A 432 1.34 -20.83 19.94
C GLU A 432 2.32 -19.78 19.36
N MET A 433 2.76 -18.83 20.16
CA MET A 433 3.73 -17.82 19.77
C MET A 433 5.08 -18.46 19.41
N LYS A 434 5.52 -19.48 20.16
CA LYS A 434 6.73 -20.25 19.82
C LYS A 434 6.63 -20.92 18.45
N ASN A 435 5.49 -21.51 18.14
CA ASN A 435 5.27 -22.15 16.84
C ASN A 435 5.30 -21.13 15.70
N ARG A 436 4.71 -19.97 15.90
CA ARG A 436 4.73 -18.87 14.92
C ARG A 436 6.14 -18.31 14.71
N LEU A 437 6.92 -18.17 15.78
CA LEU A 437 8.33 -17.75 15.67
C LEU A 437 9.19 -18.81 14.96
N LYS A 438 8.94 -20.10 15.19
CA LYS A 438 9.61 -21.18 14.42
C LYS A 438 9.27 -21.09 12.94
N ALA A 439 7.99 -20.95 12.60
CA ALA A 439 7.55 -20.80 11.22
C ALA A 439 8.21 -19.56 10.55
N LEU A 440 8.27 -18.45 11.26
CA LEU A 440 8.96 -17.26 10.77
C LEU A 440 10.46 -17.51 10.53
N ALA A 441 11.15 -18.23 11.43
CA ALA A 441 12.57 -18.55 11.27
C ALA A 441 12.87 -19.44 10.05
N GLU A 442 11.88 -20.16 9.54
CA GLU A 442 11.99 -21.02 8.34
C GLU A 442 11.57 -20.30 7.04
N MET A 443 11.03 -19.08 7.12
CA MET A 443 10.68 -18.32 5.92
C MET A 443 11.91 -17.98 5.08
N ALA A 444 11.85 -18.27 3.79
CA ALA A 444 12.99 -18.13 2.88
C ALA A 444 13.45 -16.66 2.73
N ASP A 445 12.53 -15.71 2.84
CA ASP A 445 12.79 -14.27 2.67
C ASP A 445 13.17 -13.55 3.99
N LEU A 446 13.23 -14.27 5.12
CA LEU A 446 13.74 -13.69 6.35
C LEU A 446 15.27 -13.61 6.30
N PRO A 447 15.89 -12.40 6.42
CA PRO A 447 17.34 -12.23 6.43
C PRO A 447 18.02 -13.07 7.51
N ASP A 448 19.19 -13.61 7.23
CA ASP A 448 19.90 -14.54 8.13
C ASP A 448 20.23 -13.93 9.49
N ASN A 449 20.58 -12.65 9.54
CA ASN A 449 20.80 -11.93 10.78
C ASN A 449 19.54 -11.89 11.66
N LEU A 450 18.37 -11.68 11.06
CA LEU A 450 17.09 -11.67 11.77
C LEU A 450 16.65 -13.09 12.13
N ARG A 451 16.87 -14.07 11.26
CA ARG A 451 16.65 -15.49 11.54
C ARG A 451 17.41 -15.94 12.77
N ARG A 452 18.66 -15.52 12.91
CA ARG A 452 19.48 -15.77 14.09
C ARG A 452 18.83 -15.18 15.35
N VAL A 453 18.44 -13.91 15.33
CA VAL A 453 17.82 -13.24 16.49
C VAL A 453 16.49 -13.89 16.88
N VAL A 454 15.69 -14.31 15.90
CA VAL A 454 14.44 -15.07 16.15
C VAL A 454 14.72 -16.40 16.83
N ARG A 455 15.74 -17.15 16.37
CA ARG A 455 16.16 -18.42 17.00
C ARG A 455 16.69 -18.22 18.41
N GLU A 456 17.47 -17.19 18.66
CA GLU A 456 17.93 -16.83 20.00
C GLU A 456 16.76 -16.49 20.93
N CYS A 457 15.74 -15.80 20.43
CA CYS A 457 14.51 -15.51 21.19
C CYS A 457 13.75 -16.80 21.58
N LEU A 458 13.79 -17.84 20.76
CA LEU A 458 13.15 -19.13 21.04
C LEU A 458 13.84 -19.97 22.14
N THR A 459 15.14 -19.70 22.37
CA THR A 459 15.96 -20.43 23.37
C THR A 459 15.94 -19.78 24.75
N ARG A 460 15.47 -18.56 24.85
CA ARG A 460 15.32 -17.82 26.11
C ARG A 460 13.93 -18.00 26.70
#